data_3fe7043c4c6cfab0f0513e97ffadd6d2
#
_entry.id   3fe7043c4c6cfab0f0513e97ffadd6d2
#
_cell.length_a   1.000
_cell.length_b   1.000
_cell.length_c   1.000
_cell.angle_alpha   90.00
_cell.angle_beta   90.00
_cell.angle_gamma   90.00
#
_symmetry.space_group_name_H-M   'P 1'
#
loop_
_entity.id
_entity.type
_entity.pdbx_description
1 polymer ?
#
loop_
_entity_poly.entity_id
_entity_poly.type
_entity_poly.pdbx_seq_one_letter_code
_entity_poly.pdbx_strand_id
1 'polypeptide(L)'
;MESGPITASEIGDRLGLSAAGVRRHLDALLDSGDAESSAAAAWQQVGRGRPAKRFRLTAAGRAKLDHAYDDLASAAIRQLREIGGDEAVRTFARRRIDAILADVVPADGADESSIVAAADRVAAALTAAGYVATIDRVGGPIHGVQICQHHCPVSHVAGEFPELCEAEQQVIAEVLGTHVQRLATIVNGDCACTTHVPLHPAADVADSSLSPVPSAMTSKRTAP
;
A
#
# COMPACT_ATOMS: atom_id res chain seq x y z
N MET A 1 -10.97 12.17 4.30
CA MET A 1 -9.62 12.75 4.51
C MET A 1 -8.72 12.18 3.40
N GLU A 2 -8.56 12.91 2.32
CA GLU A 2 -8.17 12.37 1.00
C GLU A 2 -6.72 12.61 0.60
N SER A 3 -5.83 12.93 1.47
CA SER A 3 -4.46 13.18 1.05
C SER A 3 -3.51 12.88 2.19
N GLY A 4 -2.35 12.39 1.88
CA GLY A 4 -1.23 12.16 2.77
C GLY A 4 -0.97 13.30 3.76
N PRO A 5 0.24 13.52 4.20
CA PRO A 5 0.52 14.55 5.21
C PRO A 5 -0.09 15.90 4.83
N ILE A 6 -0.93 16.49 5.71
CA ILE A 6 -1.76 17.67 5.47
C ILE A 6 -1.25 18.87 6.29
N THR A 7 -1.40 20.10 5.80
CA THR A 7 -1.02 21.32 6.53
C THR A 7 -2.17 21.84 7.41
N ALA A 8 -1.84 22.65 8.41
CA ALA A 8 -2.85 23.32 9.26
C ALA A 8 -3.81 24.22 8.46
N SER A 9 -3.33 24.84 7.38
CA SER A 9 -4.16 25.68 6.50
C SER A 9 -5.17 24.82 5.75
N GLU A 10 -4.73 23.73 5.11
CA GLU A 10 -5.62 22.82 4.39
C GLU A 10 -6.69 22.20 5.30
N ILE A 11 -6.36 21.89 6.56
CA ILE A 11 -7.35 21.44 7.56
C ILE A 11 -8.34 22.57 7.87
N GLY A 12 -7.81 23.78 8.11
CA GLY A 12 -8.64 24.96 8.41
C GLY A 12 -9.65 25.24 7.31
N ASP A 13 -9.20 25.24 6.05
CA ASP A 13 -10.04 25.46 4.88
C ASP A 13 -11.16 24.43 4.76
N ARG A 14 -10.86 23.14 5.05
CA ARG A 14 -11.85 22.04 5.00
C ARG A 14 -12.88 22.09 6.14
N LEU A 15 -12.47 22.54 7.33
CA LEU A 15 -13.31 22.55 8.51
C LEU A 15 -13.95 23.91 8.79
N GLY A 16 -13.67 24.94 8.00
CA GLY A 16 -14.13 26.30 8.26
C GLY A 16 -13.48 26.92 9.50
N LEU A 17 -12.27 26.51 9.86
CA LEU A 17 -11.54 26.96 11.04
C LEU A 17 -10.33 27.81 10.65
N SER A 18 -9.91 28.73 11.55
CA SER A 18 -8.66 29.44 11.36
C SER A 18 -7.44 28.52 11.47
N ALA A 19 -6.42 28.72 10.65
CA ALA A 19 -5.17 27.95 10.72
C ALA A 19 -4.49 28.06 12.12
N ALA A 20 -4.70 29.13 12.85
CA ALA A 20 -4.20 29.30 14.22
C ALA A 20 -4.96 28.40 15.22
N GLY A 21 -6.28 28.28 15.08
CA GLY A 21 -7.10 27.37 15.87
C GLY A 21 -6.71 25.91 15.62
N VAL A 22 -6.55 25.53 14.34
CA VAL A 22 -6.11 24.19 13.95
C VAL A 22 -4.73 23.86 14.51
N ARG A 23 -3.76 24.79 14.46
CA ARG A 23 -2.42 24.56 15.03
C ARG A 23 -2.43 24.20 16.51
N ARG A 24 -3.28 24.84 17.31
CA ARG A 24 -3.42 24.52 18.75
C ARG A 24 -3.85 23.07 18.98
N HIS A 25 -4.77 22.56 18.18
CA HIS A 25 -5.20 21.16 18.25
C HIS A 25 -4.11 20.21 17.74
N LEU A 26 -3.42 20.60 16.68
CA LEU A 26 -2.29 19.81 16.14
C LEU A 26 -1.13 19.75 17.13
N ASP A 27 -0.81 20.85 17.83
CA ASP A 27 0.23 20.87 18.88
C ASP A 27 -0.15 19.90 20.02
N ALA A 28 -1.41 19.88 20.46
CA ALA A 28 -1.87 18.92 21.47
C ALA A 28 -1.75 17.45 20.99
N LEU A 29 -2.06 17.18 19.73
CA LEU A 29 -1.88 15.84 19.14
C LEU A 29 -0.40 15.45 18.98
N LEU A 30 0.49 16.39 18.72
CA LEU A 30 1.93 16.16 18.72
C LEU A 30 2.47 15.85 20.12
N ASP A 31 2.02 16.63 21.12
CA ASP A 31 2.43 16.47 22.53
C ASP A 31 1.97 15.13 23.10
N SER A 32 0.79 14.64 22.70
CA SER A 32 0.28 13.32 23.10
C SER A 32 0.89 12.15 22.28
N GLY A 33 1.69 12.44 21.24
CA GLY A 33 2.24 11.43 20.34
C GLY A 33 1.22 10.83 19.37
N ASP A 34 0.03 11.44 19.25
CA ASP A 34 -1.04 10.95 18.36
C ASP A 34 -0.88 11.43 16.92
N ALA A 35 -0.12 12.50 16.73
CA ALA A 35 0.28 12.98 15.42
C ALA A 35 1.81 13.16 15.37
N GLU A 36 2.33 13.23 14.17
CA GLU A 36 3.70 13.62 13.89
C GLU A 36 3.74 14.66 12.80
N SER A 37 4.80 15.46 12.77
CA SER A 37 5.00 16.49 11.75
C SER A 37 6.29 16.30 10.99
N SER A 38 6.23 16.55 9.69
CA SER A 38 7.40 16.60 8.81
C SER A 38 7.49 17.95 8.10
N ALA A 39 8.69 18.37 7.74
CA ALA A 39 8.86 19.48 6.80
C ALA A 39 8.41 19.05 5.40
N ALA A 40 7.79 19.95 4.65
CA ALA A 40 7.56 19.70 3.23
C ALA A 40 8.91 19.47 2.52
N ALA A 41 8.97 18.52 1.62
CA ALA A 41 10.16 18.28 0.81
C ALA A 41 10.50 19.55 0.01
N ALA A 42 11.78 19.83 -0.18
CA ALA A 42 12.24 21.06 -0.84
C ALA A 42 11.61 21.29 -2.22
N TRP A 43 11.30 20.22 -2.95
CA TRP A 43 10.66 20.28 -4.27
C TRP A 43 9.14 20.55 -4.22
N GLN A 44 8.51 20.42 -3.04
CA GLN A 44 7.09 20.73 -2.81
C GLN A 44 6.86 22.17 -2.35
N GLN A 45 7.93 22.95 -2.21
CA GLN A 45 7.84 24.32 -1.72
C GLN A 45 7.39 25.26 -2.83
N VAL A 46 6.19 25.81 -2.75
CA VAL A 46 5.66 26.84 -3.64
C VAL A 46 5.73 28.18 -2.91
N GLY A 47 6.63 29.08 -3.35
CA GLY A 47 6.73 30.44 -2.84
C GLY A 47 7.90 30.69 -1.89
N ARG A 48 8.08 32.01 -1.49
CA ARG A 48 9.09 32.47 -0.51
C ARG A 48 8.53 32.31 0.90
N GLY A 49 9.21 31.57 1.75
CA GLY A 49 8.84 31.42 3.16
C GLY A 49 9.37 30.13 3.78
N ARG A 50 9.21 29.99 5.11
CA ARG A 50 9.53 28.74 5.81
C ARG A 50 8.55 27.64 5.33
N PRO A 51 9.03 26.45 4.95
CA PRO A 51 8.16 25.35 4.56
C PRO A 51 7.08 25.07 5.59
N ALA A 52 5.83 24.90 5.14
CA ALA A 52 4.74 24.55 6.02
C ALA A 52 4.98 23.17 6.62
N LYS A 53 4.73 23.02 7.93
CA LYS A 53 4.71 21.70 8.57
C LYS A 53 3.52 20.91 8.01
N ARG A 54 3.78 19.65 7.67
CA ARG A 54 2.77 18.68 7.31
C ARG A 54 2.58 17.71 8.46
N PHE A 55 1.32 17.37 8.75
CA PHE A 55 0.92 16.57 9.89
C PHE A 55 0.28 15.27 9.40
N ARG A 56 0.53 14.19 10.12
CA ARG A 56 -0.13 12.89 9.94
C ARG A 56 -0.36 12.22 11.29
N LEU A 57 -1.36 11.35 11.37
CA LEU A 57 -1.58 10.54 12.57
C LEU A 57 -0.48 9.48 12.71
N THR A 58 -0.02 9.26 13.93
CA THR A 58 0.82 8.12 14.29
C THR A 58 -0.01 6.83 14.37
N ALA A 59 0.63 5.68 14.53
CA ALA A 59 -0.08 4.43 14.83
C ALA A 59 -0.90 4.57 16.13
N ALA A 60 -0.32 5.21 17.16
CA ALA A 60 -1.00 5.47 18.44
C ALA A 60 -2.22 6.39 18.28
N GLY A 61 -2.11 7.46 17.47
CA GLY A 61 -3.23 8.34 17.20
C GLY A 61 -4.36 7.67 16.43
N ARG A 62 -4.03 6.80 15.47
CA ARG A 62 -5.03 5.99 14.77
C ARG A 62 -5.73 5.00 15.71
N ALA A 63 -4.99 4.38 16.62
CA ALA A 63 -5.53 3.43 17.58
C ALA A 63 -6.56 4.04 18.57
N LYS A 64 -6.60 5.36 18.70
CA LYS A 64 -7.59 6.06 19.55
C LYS A 64 -8.92 6.35 18.85
N LEU A 65 -9.01 6.12 17.55
CA LEU A 65 -10.29 6.25 16.84
C LEU A 65 -11.22 5.11 17.28
N ASP A 66 -12.48 5.42 17.50
CA ASP A 66 -13.47 4.48 18.05
C ASP A 66 -13.62 3.22 17.19
N HIS A 67 -13.41 2.03 17.78
CA HIS A 67 -13.31 0.75 17.08
C HIS A 67 -14.44 -0.24 17.43
N ALA A 68 -15.57 0.23 17.93
CA ALA A 68 -16.70 -0.63 18.34
C ALA A 68 -17.17 -1.57 17.20
N TYR A 69 -17.06 -1.14 15.94
CA TYR A 69 -17.35 -1.98 14.78
C TYR A 69 -16.24 -2.99 14.48
N ASP A 70 -15.00 -2.69 14.84
CA ASP A 70 -13.86 -3.59 14.63
C ASP A 70 -13.98 -4.82 15.51
N ASP A 71 -14.40 -4.68 16.78
CA ASP A 71 -14.65 -5.79 17.68
C ASP A 71 -15.74 -6.72 17.15
N LEU A 72 -16.84 -6.15 16.66
CA LEU A 72 -17.92 -6.91 16.05
C LEU A 72 -17.46 -7.64 14.78
N ALA A 73 -16.70 -6.95 13.92
CA ALA A 73 -16.17 -7.54 12.70
C ALA A 73 -15.20 -8.67 13.00
N SER A 74 -14.28 -8.45 13.95
CA SER A 74 -13.35 -9.51 14.39
C SER A 74 -14.07 -10.73 14.95
N ALA A 75 -15.09 -10.52 15.80
CA ALA A 75 -15.89 -11.61 16.33
C ALA A 75 -16.63 -12.39 15.22
N ALA A 76 -17.18 -11.69 14.22
CA ALA A 76 -17.84 -12.32 13.09
C ALA A 76 -16.88 -13.15 12.22
N ILE A 77 -15.65 -12.65 11.98
CA ILE A 77 -14.65 -13.39 11.20
C ILE A 77 -14.09 -14.58 11.99
N ARG A 78 -13.91 -14.47 13.32
CA ARG A 78 -13.59 -15.63 14.18
C ARG A 78 -14.67 -16.71 14.05
N GLN A 79 -15.93 -16.34 14.15
CA GLN A 79 -17.05 -17.27 13.98
C GLN A 79 -17.07 -17.90 12.58
N LEU A 80 -16.74 -17.12 11.54
CA LEU A 80 -16.60 -17.64 10.17
C LEU A 80 -15.47 -18.69 10.08
N ARG A 81 -14.34 -18.43 10.74
CA ARG A 81 -13.21 -19.38 10.82
C ARG A 81 -13.58 -20.66 11.56
N GLU A 82 -14.32 -20.56 12.66
CA GLU A 82 -14.81 -21.74 13.41
C GLU A 82 -15.72 -22.63 12.58
N ILE A 83 -16.59 -22.05 11.76
CA ILE A 83 -17.56 -22.78 10.94
C ILE A 83 -16.94 -23.38 9.68
N GLY A 84 -16.08 -22.62 8.98
CA GLY A 84 -15.59 -22.93 7.64
C GLY A 84 -14.09 -23.00 7.48
N GLY A 85 -13.33 -22.90 8.58
CA GLY A 85 -11.87 -22.90 8.57
C GLY A 85 -11.25 -21.65 7.94
N ASP A 86 -9.93 -21.68 7.75
CA ASP A 86 -9.18 -20.57 7.14
C ASP A 86 -9.61 -20.28 5.70
N GLU A 87 -10.11 -21.31 4.98
CA GLU A 87 -10.59 -21.12 3.62
C GLU A 87 -11.85 -20.25 3.54
N ALA A 88 -12.73 -20.31 4.52
CA ALA A 88 -13.87 -19.41 4.59
C ALA A 88 -13.44 -17.97 4.81
N VAL A 89 -12.39 -17.73 5.62
CA VAL A 89 -11.83 -16.40 5.83
C VAL A 89 -11.16 -15.87 4.55
N ARG A 90 -10.35 -16.67 3.86
CA ARG A 90 -9.75 -16.33 2.57
C ARG A 90 -10.81 -15.99 1.52
N THR A 91 -11.85 -16.81 1.42
CA THR A 91 -12.97 -16.56 0.50
C THR A 91 -13.69 -15.24 0.83
N PHE A 92 -13.92 -14.95 2.09
CA PHE A 92 -14.52 -13.70 2.53
C PHE A 92 -13.62 -12.51 2.17
N ALA A 93 -12.31 -12.57 2.50
CA ALA A 93 -11.35 -11.54 2.19
C ALA A 93 -11.29 -11.26 0.69
N ARG A 94 -11.25 -12.31 -0.13
CA ARG A 94 -11.26 -12.21 -1.58
C ARG A 94 -12.52 -11.52 -2.10
N ARG A 95 -13.71 -11.98 -1.70
CA ARG A 95 -14.98 -11.38 -2.13
C ARG A 95 -15.12 -9.92 -1.74
N ARG A 96 -14.56 -9.55 -0.57
CA ARG A 96 -14.57 -8.16 -0.11
C ARG A 96 -13.77 -7.26 -1.04
N ILE A 97 -12.55 -7.64 -1.38
CA ILE A 97 -11.71 -6.81 -2.27
C ILE A 97 -12.20 -6.84 -3.72
N ASP A 98 -12.70 -7.97 -4.20
CA ASP A 98 -13.34 -8.08 -5.51
C ASP A 98 -14.53 -7.10 -5.62
N ALA A 99 -15.33 -6.93 -4.55
CA ALA A 99 -16.42 -5.97 -4.53
C ALA A 99 -15.94 -4.51 -4.55
N ILE A 100 -14.81 -4.19 -3.89
CA ILE A 100 -14.22 -2.84 -3.91
C ILE A 100 -13.69 -2.50 -5.31
N LEU A 101 -13.11 -3.48 -6.01
CA LEU A 101 -12.51 -3.29 -7.32
C LEU A 101 -13.40 -3.71 -8.49
N ALA A 102 -14.70 -3.98 -8.25
CA ALA A 102 -15.63 -4.52 -9.24
C ALA A 102 -15.73 -3.69 -10.53
N ASP A 103 -15.66 -2.36 -10.40
CA ASP A 103 -15.77 -1.42 -11.52
C ASP A 103 -14.40 -1.00 -12.10
N VAL A 104 -13.32 -1.56 -11.58
CA VAL A 104 -11.96 -1.24 -12.04
C VAL A 104 -11.67 -2.04 -13.32
N VAL A 105 -11.48 -1.32 -14.42
CA VAL A 105 -11.03 -1.91 -15.69
C VAL A 105 -9.59 -2.37 -15.53
N PRO A 106 -9.28 -3.68 -15.70
CA PRO A 106 -7.92 -4.19 -15.62
C PRO A 106 -6.96 -3.56 -16.61
N ALA A 107 -5.67 -3.72 -16.40
CA ALA A 107 -4.66 -3.35 -17.38
C ALA A 107 -4.82 -4.18 -18.66
N ASP A 108 -4.65 -3.53 -19.81
CA ASP A 108 -4.66 -4.21 -21.11
C ASP A 108 -3.24 -4.54 -21.51
N GLY A 109 -2.83 -5.78 -21.19
CA GLY A 109 -1.48 -6.26 -21.44
C GLY A 109 -0.40 -5.70 -20.51
N ALA A 110 0.85 -5.88 -20.89
CA ALA A 110 2.04 -5.50 -20.10
C ALA A 110 2.55 -4.08 -20.42
N ASP A 111 1.77 -3.26 -21.12
CA ASP A 111 2.14 -1.88 -21.46
C ASP A 111 2.17 -1.00 -20.21
N GLU A 112 3.29 -0.28 -20.03
CA GLU A 112 3.52 0.58 -18.87
C GLU A 112 2.39 1.58 -18.65
N SER A 113 1.92 2.22 -19.71
CA SER A 113 0.86 3.23 -19.63
C SER A 113 -0.48 2.63 -19.18
N SER A 114 -0.77 1.40 -19.61
CA SER A 114 -1.96 0.65 -19.22
C SER A 114 -1.90 0.23 -17.75
N ILE A 115 -0.75 -0.25 -17.28
CA ILE A 115 -0.54 -0.61 -15.87
C ILE A 115 -0.69 0.62 -14.97
N VAL A 116 -0.07 1.75 -15.34
CA VAL A 116 -0.19 3.01 -14.58
C VAL A 116 -1.64 3.47 -14.50
N ALA A 117 -2.35 3.49 -15.62
CA ALA A 117 -3.75 3.88 -15.66
C ALA A 117 -4.65 2.93 -14.84
N ALA A 118 -4.35 1.63 -14.80
CA ALA A 118 -5.05 0.68 -13.95
C ALA A 118 -4.72 0.91 -12.47
N ALA A 119 -3.47 1.21 -12.12
CA ALA A 119 -3.06 1.55 -10.76
C ALA A 119 -3.76 2.82 -10.24
N ASP A 120 -3.93 3.85 -11.08
CA ASP A 120 -4.71 5.05 -10.74
C ASP A 120 -6.18 4.70 -10.44
N ARG A 121 -6.80 3.83 -11.24
CA ARG A 121 -8.18 3.36 -10.99
C ARG A 121 -8.28 2.55 -9.70
N VAL A 122 -7.32 1.68 -9.42
CA VAL A 122 -7.24 0.93 -8.15
C VAL A 122 -7.14 1.89 -6.97
N ALA A 123 -6.26 2.89 -7.03
CA ALA A 123 -6.12 3.89 -5.97
C ALA A 123 -7.41 4.70 -5.76
N ALA A 124 -8.10 5.06 -6.83
CA ALA A 124 -9.40 5.75 -6.76
C ALA A 124 -10.48 4.88 -6.09
N ALA A 125 -10.59 3.59 -6.48
CA ALA A 125 -11.54 2.65 -5.89
C ALA A 125 -11.25 2.40 -4.39
N LEU A 126 -9.98 2.22 -4.04
CA LEU A 126 -9.55 2.10 -2.63
C LEU A 126 -9.86 3.37 -1.84
N THR A 127 -9.67 4.55 -2.43
CA THR A 127 -10.01 5.82 -1.78
C THR A 127 -11.51 5.95 -1.55
N ALA A 128 -12.35 5.56 -2.52
CA ALA A 128 -13.79 5.51 -2.36
C ALA A 128 -14.23 4.55 -1.24
N ALA A 129 -13.46 3.47 -1.01
CA ALA A 129 -13.66 2.51 0.08
C ALA A 129 -13.01 2.94 1.42
N GLY A 130 -12.48 4.15 1.52
CA GLY A 130 -11.94 4.74 2.76
C GLY A 130 -10.45 4.52 3.01
N TYR A 131 -9.68 3.97 2.07
CA TYR A 131 -8.25 3.68 2.26
C TYR A 131 -7.32 4.88 2.06
N VAL A 132 -7.80 5.99 1.50
CA VAL A 132 -6.99 7.19 1.21
C VAL A 132 -5.72 6.84 0.42
N ALA A 133 -5.90 6.33 -0.79
CA ALA A 133 -4.80 5.87 -1.62
C ALA A 133 -4.28 6.95 -2.58
N THR A 134 -2.96 6.95 -2.80
CA THR A 134 -2.26 7.79 -3.79
C THR A 134 -1.32 6.95 -4.63
N ILE A 135 -0.93 7.49 -5.78
CA ILE A 135 0.08 6.88 -6.65
C ILE A 135 1.31 7.76 -6.68
N ASP A 136 2.48 7.15 -6.48
CA ASP A 136 3.78 7.79 -6.61
C ASP A 136 4.65 7.07 -7.65
N ARG A 137 5.28 7.81 -8.55
CA ARG A 137 6.24 7.24 -9.50
C ARG A 137 7.61 7.10 -8.84
N VAL A 138 8.23 5.95 -9.04
CA VAL A 138 9.56 5.63 -8.51
C VAL A 138 10.50 5.36 -9.68
N GLY A 139 11.63 6.04 -9.69
CA GLY A 139 12.69 5.84 -10.67
C GLY A 139 13.87 5.02 -10.12
N GLY A 140 14.89 4.84 -10.96
CA GLY A 140 16.11 4.13 -10.57
C GLY A 140 15.98 2.60 -10.62
N PRO A 141 16.72 1.87 -9.76
CA PRO A 141 16.77 0.40 -9.81
C PRO A 141 15.42 -0.30 -9.60
N ILE A 142 14.49 0.38 -8.92
CA ILE A 142 13.14 -0.12 -8.65
C ILE A 142 12.10 0.67 -9.46
N HIS A 143 12.38 0.89 -10.75
CA HIS A 143 11.48 1.62 -11.63
C HIS A 143 10.05 1.05 -11.58
N GLY A 144 9.07 1.95 -11.35
CA GLY A 144 7.69 1.52 -11.21
C GLY A 144 6.79 2.61 -10.64
N VAL A 145 5.64 2.19 -10.15
CA VAL A 145 4.75 3.02 -9.34
C VAL A 145 4.52 2.39 -7.97
N GLN A 146 4.18 3.21 -7.00
CA GLN A 146 3.79 2.77 -5.68
C GLN A 146 2.35 3.22 -5.40
N ILE A 147 1.51 2.27 -5.02
CA ILE A 147 0.18 2.57 -4.47
C ILE A 147 0.38 2.71 -2.95
N CYS A 148 0.19 3.93 -2.45
CA CYS A 148 0.37 4.27 -1.04
C CYS A 148 -0.99 4.51 -0.39
N GLN A 149 -1.41 3.62 0.51
CA GLN A 149 -2.64 3.76 1.30
C GLN A 149 -2.29 4.41 2.65
N HIS A 150 -2.70 5.65 2.85
CA HIS A 150 -2.38 6.44 4.05
C HIS A 150 -3.33 6.17 5.22
N HIS A 151 -4.40 5.42 4.99
CA HIS A 151 -5.35 4.94 5.97
C HIS A 151 -5.84 3.55 5.59
N CYS A 152 -5.98 2.67 6.55
CA CYS A 152 -6.63 1.39 6.38
C CYS A 152 -7.89 1.36 7.27
N PRO A 153 -9.11 1.36 6.69
CA PRO A 153 -10.35 1.39 7.46
C PRO A 153 -10.60 0.11 8.25
N VAL A 154 -9.82 -0.93 8.02
CA VAL A 154 -9.93 -2.25 8.67
C VAL A 154 -8.63 -2.69 9.34
N SER A 155 -7.74 -1.75 9.68
CA SER A 155 -6.40 -2.07 10.18
C SER A 155 -6.40 -2.95 11.43
N HIS A 156 -7.32 -2.73 12.37
CA HIS A 156 -7.44 -3.55 13.58
C HIS A 156 -7.86 -4.99 13.26
N VAL A 157 -8.84 -5.14 12.39
CA VAL A 157 -9.32 -6.45 11.94
C VAL A 157 -8.24 -7.16 11.12
N ALA A 158 -7.57 -6.45 10.23
CA ALA A 158 -6.49 -7.01 9.41
C ALA A 158 -5.25 -7.40 10.24
N GLY A 159 -5.06 -6.81 11.42
CA GLY A 159 -4.02 -7.21 12.37
C GLY A 159 -4.26 -8.61 12.94
N GLU A 160 -5.50 -9.03 13.06
CA GLU A 160 -5.88 -10.36 13.50
C GLU A 160 -6.05 -11.34 12.32
N PHE A 161 -6.46 -10.82 11.15
CA PHE A 161 -6.76 -11.62 9.95
C PHE A 161 -5.92 -11.16 8.76
N PRO A 162 -4.66 -11.61 8.65
CA PRO A 162 -3.74 -11.22 7.57
C PRO A 162 -4.26 -11.58 6.18
N GLU A 163 -5.19 -12.53 6.07
CA GLU A 163 -5.86 -12.93 4.83
C GLU A 163 -6.52 -11.74 4.11
N LEU A 164 -6.93 -10.70 4.85
CA LEU A 164 -7.47 -9.47 4.25
C LEU A 164 -6.41 -8.72 3.43
N CYS A 165 -5.19 -8.60 3.95
CA CYS A 165 -4.08 -7.96 3.27
C CYS A 165 -3.53 -8.80 2.12
N GLU A 166 -3.49 -10.14 2.30
CA GLU A 166 -3.04 -11.09 1.27
C GLU A 166 -3.98 -11.07 0.06
N ALA A 167 -5.30 -11.16 0.30
CA ALA A 167 -6.31 -11.08 -0.75
C ALA A 167 -6.26 -9.74 -1.50
N GLU A 168 -6.09 -8.62 -0.78
CA GLU A 168 -5.93 -7.30 -1.39
C GLU A 168 -4.74 -7.27 -2.34
N GLN A 169 -3.57 -7.72 -1.90
CA GLN A 169 -2.37 -7.75 -2.73
C GLN A 169 -2.56 -8.64 -3.97
N GLN A 170 -3.17 -9.82 -3.80
CA GLN A 170 -3.41 -10.75 -4.89
C GLN A 170 -4.35 -10.15 -5.94
N VAL A 171 -5.48 -9.57 -5.54
CA VAL A 171 -6.45 -8.98 -6.50
C VAL A 171 -5.86 -7.77 -7.20
N ILE A 172 -5.09 -6.94 -6.50
CA ILE A 172 -4.37 -5.83 -7.13
C ILE A 172 -3.41 -6.36 -8.21
N ALA A 173 -2.64 -7.42 -7.93
CA ALA A 173 -1.74 -8.03 -8.92
C ALA A 173 -2.51 -8.55 -10.15
N GLU A 174 -3.66 -9.18 -9.95
CA GLU A 174 -4.52 -9.68 -11.03
C GLU A 174 -5.08 -8.54 -11.89
N VAL A 175 -5.58 -7.46 -11.26
CA VAL A 175 -6.11 -6.28 -11.96
C VAL A 175 -5.03 -5.56 -12.78
N LEU A 176 -3.80 -5.50 -12.24
CA LEU A 176 -2.68 -4.87 -12.91
C LEU A 176 -1.98 -5.78 -13.93
N GLY A 177 -2.31 -7.07 -13.94
CA GLY A 177 -1.68 -8.06 -14.84
C GLY A 177 -0.17 -8.22 -14.62
N THR A 178 0.35 -7.81 -13.45
CA THR A 178 1.77 -7.88 -13.12
C THR A 178 1.97 -8.22 -11.64
N HIS A 179 3.16 -8.73 -11.31
CA HIS A 179 3.54 -8.96 -9.93
C HIS A 179 3.59 -7.63 -9.16
N VAL A 180 3.08 -7.65 -7.93
CA VAL A 180 3.20 -6.51 -7.02
C VAL A 180 3.87 -6.94 -5.73
N GLN A 181 4.60 -6.01 -5.11
CA GLN A 181 5.31 -6.27 -3.87
C GLN A 181 4.85 -5.32 -2.77
N ARG A 182 4.40 -5.87 -1.65
CA ARG A 182 4.10 -5.10 -0.44
C ARG A 182 5.40 -4.75 0.26
N LEU A 183 5.71 -3.46 0.37
CA LEU A 183 6.94 -2.96 1.00
C LEU A 183 6.73 -2.57 2.46
N ALA A 184 5.53 -2.08 2.81
CA ALA A 184 5.19 -1.59 4.13
C ALA A 184 3.70 -1.81 4.41
N THR A 185 3.32 -1.98 5.68
CA THR A 185 1.91 -2.09 6.08
C THR A 185 1.61 -1.34 7.37
N ILE A 186 0.46 -0.69 7.42
CA ILE A 186 -0.07 -0.04 8.63
C ILE A 186 -0.22 -1.05 9.77
N VAL A 187 -0.55 -2.29 9.45
CA VAL A 187 -0.69 -3.38 10.44
C VAL A 187 0.63 -3.69 11.15
N ASN A 188 1.76 -3.57 10.46
CA ASN A 188 3.10 -3.76 11.03
C ASN A 188 3.65 -2.48 11.69
N GLY A 189 2.86 -1.40 11.79
CA GLY A 189 3.24 -0.15 12.42
C GLY A 189 3.77 0.91 11.48
N ASP A 190 3.84 0.64 10.18
CA ASP A 190 4.24 1.65 9.18
C ASP A 190 3.17 2.75 9.07
N CYS A 191 3.57 3.92 8.59
CA CYS A 191 2.67 5.06 8.43
C CYS A 191 1.73 4.96 7.22
N ALA A 192 2.01 4.04 6.29
CA ALA A 192 1.19 3.75 5.11
C ALA A 192 1.42 2.31 4.66
N CYS A 193 0.39 1.70 4.04
CA CYS A 193 0.62 0.50 3.25
C CYS A 193 1.18 0.92 1.90
N THR A 194 2.33 0.37 1.52
CA THR A 194 2.99 0.68 0.24
C THR A 194 3.10 -0.58 -0.60
N THR A 195 2.46 -0.58 -1.75
CA THR A 195 2.54 -1.65 -2.74
C THR A 195 3.30 -1.14 -3.95
N HIS A 196 4.46 -1.74 -4.21
CA HIS A 196 5.26 -1.46 -5.40
C HIS A 196 4.76 -2.29 -6.59
N VAL A 197 4.61 -1.62 -7.71
CA VAL A 197 4.19 -2.17 -9.01
C VAL A 197 5.33 -1.94 -9.98
N PRO A 198 6.13 -2.95 -10.31
CA PRO A 198 7.19 -2.80 -11.30
C PRO A 198 6.61 -2.57 -12.68
N LEU A 199 7.16 -1.60 -13.42
CA LEU A 199 6.73 -1.27 -14.78
C LEU A 199 7.52 -2.01 -15.87
N HIS A 200 8.64 -2.62 -15.50
CA HIS A 200 9.34 -3.54 -16.39
C HIS A 200 9.03 -4.96 -15.89
N PRO A 201 8.52 -5.82 -16.75
CA PRO A 201 8.47 -7.25 -16.41
C PRO A 201 9.89 -7.67 -16.03
N ALA A 202 10.05 -8.38 -14.91
CA ALA A 202 11.28 -9.07 -14.63
C ALA A 202 11.61 -9.84 -15.91
N ALA A 203 12.73 -9.49 -16.57
CA ALA A 203 13.18 -10.23 -17.74
C ALA A 203 13.14 -11.70 -17.36
N ASP A 204 12.41 -12.50 -18.13
CA ASP A 204 12.35 -13.95 -17.95
C ASP A 204 13.77 -14.47 -17.71
N VAL A 205 14.08 -14.87 -16.47
CA VAL A 205 15.29 -15.60 -16.13
C VAL A 205 15.07 -17.06 -16.55
N ALA A 206 14.65 -17.23 -17.78
CA ALA A 206 14.45 -18.50 -18.43
C ALA A 206 15.05 -18.41 -19.82
N ASP A 207 16.34 -18.25 -19.93
CA ASP A 207 17.23 -18.91 -20.91
C ASP A 207 18.71 -18.60 -20.63
N SER A 208 19.19 -18.99 -19.46
CA SER A 208 20.60 -19.36 -19.39
C SER A 208 20.69 -20.79 -19.86
N SER A 209 20.64 -20.98 -21.18
CA SER A 209 21.09 -22.18 -21.82
C SER A 209 22.50 -22.49 -21.31
N LEU A 210 22.58 -23.44 -20.39
CA LEU A 210 23.84 -24.10 -20.03
C LEU A 210 24.43 -24.66 -21.29
N SER A 211 25.36 -23.94 -21.87
CA SER A 211 26.24 -24.48 -22.93
C SER A 211 26.91 -25.72 -22.36
N PRO A 212 26.84 -26.87 -23.06
CA PRO A 212 27.46 -28.08 -22.57
C PRO A 212 29.00 -27.88 -22.53
N VAL A 213 29.57 -28.08 -21.35
CA VAL A 213 31.03 -28.12 -21.17
C VAL A 213 31.59 -29.21 -22.06
N PRO A 214 32.56 -28.93 -22.96
CA PRO A 214 33.16 -29.97 -23.79
C PRO A 214 33.91 -30.98 -22.92
N SER A 215 33.51 -32.23 -23.00
CA SER A 215 34.19 -33.37 -22.35
C SER A 215 35.68 -33.40 -22.71
N ALA A 216 36.53 -33.25 -21.70
CA ALA A 216 37.97 -33.40 -21.83
C ALA A 216 38.32 -34.83 -22.29
N MET A 217 39.03 -34.91 -23.38
CA MET A 217 39.59 -36.17 -23.97
C MET A 217 40.46 -36.87 -22.93
N THR A 218 40.10 -38.10 -22.61
CA THR A 218 40.89 -39.02 -21.82
C THR A 218 42.14 -39.42 -22.62
N SER A 219 43.29 -38.88 -22.26
CA SER A 219 44.60 -39.34 -22.80
C SER A 219 44.94 -40.70 -22.23
N LYS A 220 44.97 -41.71 -23.10
CA LYS A 220 45.53 -43.03 -22.82
C LYS A 220 47.05 -42.89 -22.57
N ARG A 221 47.48 -43.15 -21.35
CA ARG A 221 48.92 -43.42 -21.05
C ARG A 221 49.17 -44.89 -21.24
N THR A 222 49.94 -45.22 -22.27
CA THR A 222 50.60 -46.51 -22.45
C THR A 222 51.90 -46.49 -21.67
N ALA A 223 52.13 -47.48 -20.84
CA ALA A 223 53.37 -47.72 -20.12
C ALA A 223 54.08 -48.92 -20.79
N PRO A 224 55.43 -48.95 -20.82
CA PRO A 224 56.18 -50.16 -21.08
C PRO A 224 56.35 -51.04 -19.84
#